data_e54b8dac3f617fe8d48f063a90814b3d
#
_entry.id   e54b8dac3f617fe8d48f063a90814b3d
#
_cell.length_a   1.000
_cell.length_b   1.000
_cell.length_c   1.000
_cell.angle_alpha   90.00
_cell.angle_beta   90.00
_cell.angle_gamma   90.00
#
_symmetry.space_group_name_H-M   'P 1'
#
loop_
_entity.id
_entity.type
_entity.pdbx_description
1 polymer ?
#
loop_
_entity_poly.entity_id
_entity_poly.type
_entity_poly.pdbx_seq_one_letter_code
_entity_poly.pdbx_strand_id
1 'polypeptide(L)'
;MFDPNQFDKATFSTDSYVKKFDKPWGYELHWVPTNLPYMGKILHINANCRLSLQVHDQKQESWMIMNGKAKVVWENDKGELIETELQPGVGYTCALGQKHRLVGITDCDIIEVSTPEMGTTLRLEDDYKRPDETPEQRAKERATSI
;
A
#
# COMPACT_ATOMS: atom_id res chain seq x y z
N MET A 1 -12.66 -34.84 -6.44
CA MET A 1 -12.92 -34.01 -7.65
C MET A 1 -13.61 -32.72 -7.21
N PHE A 2 -13.28 -31.61 -7.81
CA PHE A 2 -13.90 -30.32 -7.49
C PHE A 2 -15.38 -30.31 -7.91
N ASP A 3 -16.30 -29.99 -6.98
CA ASP A 3 -17.72 -29.82 -7.26
C ASP A 3 -18.10 -28.34 -7.03
N PRO A 4 -18.42 -27.58 -8.08
CA PRO A 4 -18.79 -26.17 -7.94
C PRO A 4 -20.12 -25.97 -7.21
N ASN A 5 -20.96 -26.98 -7.08
CA ASN A 5 -22.26 -26.88 -6.38
C ASN A 5 -22.14 -26.98 -4.86
N GLN A 6 -20.94 -27.29 -4.33
CA GLN A 6 -20.70 -27.34 -2.88
C GLN A 6 -20.70 -25.94 -2.23
N PHE A 7 -20.60 -24.88 -3.03
CA PHE A 7 -20.53 -23.50 -2.52
C PHE A 7 -21.93 -22.89 -2.38
N ASP A 8 -22.13 -22.17 -1.28
CA ASP A 8 -23.36 -21.43 -1.04
C ASP A 8 -23.40 -20.17 -1.91
N LYS A 9 -24.24 -20.18 -2.92
CA LYS A 9 -24.41 -19.07 -3.85
C LYS A 9 -24.98 -17.80 -3.20
N ALA A 10 -25.59 -17.91 -2.03
CA ALA A 10 -26.07 -16.75 -1.27
C ALA A 10 -24.90 -15.86 -0.77
N THR A 11 -23.68 -16.40 -0.75
CA THR A 11 -22.47 -15.62 -0.39
C THR A 11 -21.85 -14.87 -1.57
N PHE A 12 -22.34 -15.11 -2.80
CA PHE A 12 -21.79 -14.46 -3.99
C PHE A 12 -22.29 -13.02 -4.09
N SER A 13 -21.39 -12.10 -4.32
CA SER A 13 -21.71 -10.69 -4.57
C SER A 13 -21.24 -10.29 -5.95
N THR A 14 -22.07 -9.48 -6.63
CA THR A 14 -21.72 -8.83 -7.89
C THR A 14 -21.53 -7.33 -7.71
N ASP A 15 -21.50 -6.85 -6.47
CA ASP A 15 -21.31 -5.44 -6.16
C ASP A 15 -19.86 -5.01 -6.39
N SER A 16 -19.70 -3.82 -6.94
CA SER A 16 -18.38 -3.18 -7.02
C SER A 16 -17.97 -2.62 -5.66
N TYR A 17 -16.68 -2.41 -5.47
CA TYR A 17 -16.14 -1.85 -4.24
C TYR A 17 -15.03 -0.86 -4.53
N VAL A 18 -15.11 0.31 -3.93
CA VAL A 18 -14.00 1.26 -3.82
C VAL A 18 -14.20 2.13 -2.59
N LYS A 19 -13.11 2.44 -1.91
CA LYS A 19 -13.08 3.38 -0.80
C LYS A 19 -11.87 4.29 -0.93
N LYS A 20 -12.07 5.61 -0.86
CA LYS A 20 -11.00 6.59 -0.96
C LYS A 20 -10.59 7.07 0.43
N PHE A 21 -9.28 7.16 0.65
CA PHE A 21 -8.70 7.77 1.84
C PHE A 21 -7.70 8.84 1.43
N ASP A 22 -7.95 10.08 1.85
CA ASP A 22 -7.02 11.17 1.61
C ASP A 22 -5.77 11.00 2.48
N LYS A 23 -4.63 11.33 1.92
CA LYS A 23 -3.32 11.28 2.56
C LYS A 23 -2.60 12.60 2.33
N PRO A 24 -1.68 13.01 3.23
CA PRO A 24 -0.98 14.28 3.04
C PRO A 24 -0.11 14.33 1.77
N TRP A 25 0.24 13.18 1.21
CA TRP A 25 1.03 13.03 -0.02
C TRP A 25 0.17 12.77 -1.28
N GLY A 26 -1.15 12.62 -1.13
CA GLY A 26 -2.07 12.29 -2.22
C GLY A 26 -3.30 11.56 -1.70
N TYR A 27 -3.57 10.37 -2.18
CA TYR A 27 -4.68 9.55 -1.69
C TYR A 27 -4.48 8.06 -1.99
N GLU A 28 -5.25 7.24 -1.31
CA GLU A 28 -5.37 5.80 -1.58
C GLU A 28 -6.78 5.47 -2.07
N LEU A 29 -6.88 4.62 -3.08
CA LEU A 29 -8.13 3.96 -3.45
C LEU A 29 -8.01 2.48 -3.06
N HIS A 30 -8.82 2.04 -2.12
CA HIS A 30 -8.93 0.63 -1.74
C HIS A 30 -10.01 0.00 -2.62
N TRP A 31 -9.60 -0.92 -3.49
CA TRP A 31 -10.52 -1.56 -4.44
C TRP A 31 -10.82 -3.02 -4.10
N VAL A 32 -10.31 -3.52 -2.98
CA VAL A 32 -10.57 -4.86 -2.44
C VAL A 32 -11.28 -4.71 -1.08
N PRO A 33 -12.40 -5.40 -0.85
CA PRO A 33 -13.07 -5.41 0.45
C PRO A 33 -12.16 -5.89 1.58
N THR A 34 -12.35 -5.35 2.80
CA THR A 34 -11.44 -5.55 3.94
C THR A 34 -11.50 -6.95 4.56
N ASN A 35 -12.51 -7.75 4.23
CA ASN A 35 -12.70 -9.10 4.80
C ASN A 35 -12.04 -10.22 4.00
N LEU A 36 -11.22 -9.88 3.01
CA LEU A 36 -10.52 -10.87 2.18
C LEU A 36 -9.08 -11.09 2.67
N PRO A 37 -8.47 -12.24 2.35
CA PRO A 37 -7.11 -12.57 2.78
C PRO A 37 -6.02 -11.84 1.99
N TYR A 38 -6.37 -10.83 1.24
CA TYR A 38 -5.48 -9.96 0.46
C TYR A 38 -6.05 -8.55 0.39
N MET A 39 -5.20 -7.61 0.01
CA MET A 39 -5.57 -6.20 -0.16
C MET A 39 -5.07 -5.69 -1.51
N GLY A 40 -5.84 -4.80 -2.12
CA GLY A 40 -5.46 -4.10 -3.33
C GLY A 40 -5.77 -2.61 -3.18
N LYS A 41 -4.78 -1.79 -3.56
CA LYS A 41 -4.88 -0.34 -3.51
C LYS A 41 -4.32 0.29 -4.78
N ILE A 42 -4.78 1.49 -5.05
CA ILE A 42 -4.06 2.43 -5.90
C ILE A 42 -3.57 3.56 -4.99
N LEU A 43 -2.27 3.81 -5.04
CA LEU A 43 -1.64 4.93 -4.34
C LEU A 43 -1.43 6.05 -5.36
N HIS A 44 -2.17 7.14 -5.20
CA HIS A 44 -1.90 8.37 -5.96
C HIS A 44 -0.93 9.24 -5.16
N ILE A 45 0.26 9.46 -5.71
CA ILE A 45 1.29 10.28 -5.07
C ILE A 45 1.47 11.54 -5.89
N ASN A 46 1.28 12.70 -5.26
CA ASN A 46 1.52 13.99 -5.90
C ASN A 46 3.00 14.18 -6.20
N ALA A 47 3.30 14.91 -7.27
CA ALA A 47 4.68 15.24 -7.65
C ALA A 47 5.47 15.79 -6.47
N ASN A 48 6.70 15.31 -6.30
CA ASN A 48 7.63 15.71 -5.24
C ASN A 48 7.14 15.38 -3.81
N CYS A 49 6.09 14.59 -3.67
CA CYS A 49 5.64 14.05 -2.38
C CYS A 49 6.15 12.63 -2.19
N ARG A 50 6.19 12.21 -0.93
CA ARG A 50 6.66 10.87 -0.58
C ARG A 50 5.93 10.32 0.65
N LEU A 51 5.83 9.01 0.70
CA LEU A 51 5.36 8.30 1.88
C LEU A 51 6.45 8.34 2.98
N SER A 52 6.09 7.97 4.19
CA SER A 52 7.07 7.78 5.25
C SER A 52 8.13 6.74 4.87
N LEU A 53 9.34 6.90 5.40
CA LEU A 53 10.29 5.79 5.47
C LEU A 53 9.79 4.85 6.57
N GLN A 54 9.38 3.65 6.20
CA GLN A 54 8.58 2.80 7.07
C GLN A 54 9.03 1.34 7.07
N VAL A 55 8.60 0.62 8.08
CA VAL A 55 8.80 -0.82 8.25
C VAL A 55 7.49 -1.44 8.71
N HIS A 56 7.12 -2.56 8.10
CA HIS A 56 5.96 -3.36 8.52
C HIS A 56 6.40 -4.62 9.27
N ASP A 57 5.73 -4.92 10.37
CA ASP A 57 5.97 -6.15 11.11
C ASP A 57 5.17 -7.34 10.60
N GLN A 58 4.01 -7.12 9.98
CA GLN A 58 3.11 -8.18 9.54
C GLN A 58 2.59 -8.03 8.11
N LYS A 59 2.73 -6.84 7.50
CA LYS A 59 2.23 -6.58 6.15
C LYS A 59 3.34 -6.76 5.13
N GLN A 60 3.06 -7.57 4.11
CA GLN A 60 3.93 -7.74 2.94
C GLN A 60 3.24 -7.19 1.70
N GLU A 61 3.97 -6.48 0.86
CA GLU A 61 3.39 -5.76 -0.27
C GLU A 61 4.25 -5.80 -1.53
N SER A 62 3.58 -5.66 -2.67
CA SER A 62 4.21 -5.55 -3.98
C SER A 62 3.60 -4.37 -4.74
N TRP A 63 4.40 -3.73 -5.57
CA TRP A 63 3.99 -2.54 -6.34
C TRP A 63 4.26 -2.70 -7.83
N MET A 64 3.41 -2.07 -8.62
CA MET A 64 3.62 -1.86 -10.05
C MET A 64 3.14 -0.45 -10.39
N ILE A 65 3.96 0.32 -11.12
CA ILE A 65 3.54 1.65 -11.56
C ILE A 65 2.52 1.56 -12.69
N MET A 66 1.45 2.34 -12.59
CA MET A 66 0.40 2.42 -13.59
C MET A 66 0.66 3.57 -14.57
N ASN A 67 1.00 4.74 -14.05
CA ASN A 67 1.29 5.93 -14.83
C ASN A 67 2.18 6.89 -14.05
N GLY A 68 2.74 7.88 -14.74
CA GLY A 68 3.65 8.84 -14.13
C GLY A 68 5.02 8.21 -13.85
N LYS A 69 5.81 8.89 -12.99
CA LYS A 69 7.16 8.47 -12.60
C LYS A 69 7.27 8.46 -11.08
N ALA A 70 7.80 7.38 -10.56
CA ALA A 70 8.05 7.18 -9.13
C ALA A 70 9.30 6.36 -8.91
N LYS A 71 9.83 6.44 -7.71
CA LYS A 71 10.94 5.58 -7.25
C LYS A 71 10.60 4.99 -5.88
N VAL A 72 11.23 3.87 -5.56
CA VAL A 72 11.27 3.33 -4.22
C VAL A 72 12.65 3.55 -3.64
N VAL A 73 12.71 4.03 -2.41
CA VAL A 73 13.91 4.02 -1.58
C VAL A 73 13.75 2.85 -0.62
N TRP A 74 14.63 1.87 -0.69
CA TRP A 74 14.50 0.65 0.10
C TRP A 74 15.84 0.05 0.50
N GLU A 75 15.80 -0.76 1.53
CA GLU A 75 16.95 -1.41 2.11
C GLU A 75 17.35 -2.62 1.27
N ASN A 76 18.63 -2.72 0.93
CA ASN A 76 19.20 -3.89 0.26
C ASN A 76 19.65 -4.95 1.28
N ASP A 77 20.23 -6.05 0.80
CA ASP A 77 20.71 -7.17 1.63
C ASP A 77 21.91 -6.82 2.52
N LYS A 78 22.51 -5.65 2.32
CA LYS A 78 23.60 -5.12 3.14
C LYS A 78 23.14 -4.09 4.18
N GLY A 79 21.83 -3.85 4.27
CA GLY A 79 21.26 -2.84 5.15
C GLY A 79 21.44 -1.39 4.66
N GLU A 80 21.79 -1.21 3.39
CA GLU A 80 21.96 0.11 2.79
C GLU A 80 20.65 0.54 2.11
N LEU A 81 20.27 1.81 2.25
CA LEU A 81 19.16 2.38 1.50
C LEU A 81 19.60 2.73 0.09
N ILE A 82 18.94 2.14 -0.90
CA ILE A 82 19.18 2.40 -2.31
C ILE A 82 17.90 2.92 -2.98
N GLU A 83 18.05 3.61 -4.09
CA GLU A 83 16.93 4.11 -4.89
C GLU A 83 16.74 3.27 -6.15
N THR A 84 15.49 2.95 -6.46
CA THR A 84 15.13 2.23 -7.69
C THR A 84 13.94 2.93 -8.33
N GLU A 85 14.09 3.43 -9.55
CA GLU A 85 12.97 3.97 -10.33
C GLU A 85 12.05 2.82 -10.77
N LEU A 86 10.74 2.98 -10.55
CA LEU A 86 9.76 1.97 -10.91
C LEU A 86 9.55 1.96 -12.42
N GLN A 87 9.90 0.85 -13.06
CA GLN A 87 9.73 0.69 -14.51
C GLN A 87 8.32 0.16 -14.82
N PRO A 88 7.66 0.67 -15.89
CA PRO A 88 6.35 0.16 -16.30
C PRO A 88 6.37 -1.35 -16.58
N GLY A 89 5.32 -2.04 -16.15
CA GLY A 89 5.15 -3.47 -16.41
C GLY A 89 6.02 -4.39 -15.54
N VAL A 90 6.70 -3.85 -14.53
CA VAL A 90 7.59 -4.61 -13.64
C VAL A 90 7.10 -4.52 -12.21
N GLY A 91 7.05 -5.67 -11.52
CA GLY A 91 6.67 -5.75 -10.12
C GLY A 91 7.88 -5.62 -9.18
N TYR A 92 7.66 -4.97 -8.04
CA TYR A 92 8.66 -4.78 -6.98
C TYR A 92 8.04 -5.25 -5.67
N THR A 93 8.73 -6.11 -4.95
CA THR A 93 8.21 -6.71 -3.71
C THR A 93 9.04 -6.30 -2.51
N CYS A 94 8.36 -5.84 -1.48
CA CYS A 94 8.96 -5.49 -0.19
C CYS A 94 8.75 -6.62 0.82
N ALA A 95 9.82 -7.04 1.46
CA ALA A 95 9.78 -8.06 2.49
C ALA A 95 9.32 -7.48 3.85
N LEU A 96 8.84 -8.36 4.73
CA LEU A 96 8.61 -7.99 6.14
C LEU A 96 9.91 -7.46 6.74
N GLY A 97 9.82 -6.39 7.51
CA GLY A 97 10.97 -5.78 8.18
C GLY A 97 11.90 -4.98 7.28
N GLN A 98 11.65 -4.92 5.97
CA GLN A 98 12.46 -4.15 5.04
C GLN A 98 12.06 -2.68 5.06
N LYS A 99 13.03 -1.79 5.32
CA LYS A 99 12.81 -0.34 5.26
C LYS A 99 12.51 0.08 3.83
N HIS A 100 11.50 0.89 3.65
CA HIS A 100 11.12 1.36 2.32
C HIS A 100 10.30 2.65 2.37
N ARG A 101 10.30 3.35 1.22
CA ARG A 101 9.53 4.57 0.99
C ARG A 101 9.27 4.72 -0.51
N LEU A 102 8.04 5.02 -0.89
CA LEU A 102 7.68 5.41 -2.25
C LEU A 102 7.77 6.93 -2.40
N VAL A 103 8.29 7.38 -3.52
CA VAL A 103 8.49 8.80 -3.83
C VAL A 103 7.89 9.09 -5.20
N GLY A 104 6.99 10.07 -5.27
CA GLY A 104 6.49 10.57 -6.55
C GLY A 104 7.49 11.53 -7.18
N ILE A 105 7.95 11.21 -8.38
CA ILE A 105 8.80 12.12 -9.19
C ILE A 105 7.89 13.08 -9.94
N THR A 106 6.85 12.55 -10.57
CA THR A 106 5.71 13.29 -11.10
C THR A 106 4.46 12.86 -10.35
N ASP A 107 3.30 13.48 -10.62
CA ASP A 107 2.04 12.87 -10.23
C ASP A 107 2.01 11.45 -10.80
N CYS A 108 1.71 10.47 -9.96
CA CYS A 108 1.78 9.07 -10.38
C CYS A 108 0.75 8.22 -9.64
N ASP A 109 0.38 7.11 -10.28
CA ASP A 109 -0.47 6.09 -9.69
C ASP A 109 0.30 4.77 -9.63
N ILE A 110 0.31 4.16 -8.45
CA ILE A 110 0.98 2.89 -8.18
C ILE A 110 -0.06 1.91 -7.70
N ILE A 111 -0.14 0.75 -8.33
CA ILE A 111 -0.97 -0.34 -7.83
C ILE A 111 -0.19 -1.09 -6.75
N GLU A 112 -0.84 -1.30 -5.61
CA GLU A 112 -0.31 -2.09 -4.50
C GLU A 112 -1.17 -3.32 -4.29
N VAL A 113 -0.56 -4.49 -4.21
CA VAL A 113 -1.18 -5.71 -3.71
C VAL A 113 -0.45 -6.10 -2.43
N SER A 114 -1.20 -6.47 -1.40
CA SER A 114 -0.60 -6.81 -0.11
C SER A 114 -1.40 -7.87 0.62
N THR A 115 -0.79 -8.40 1.67
CA THR A 115 -1.54 -9.08 2.73
C THR A 115 -2.54 -8.09 3.34
N PRO A 116 -3.56 -8.55 4.09
CA PRO A 116 -4.46 -7.64 4.79
C PRO A 116 -3.67 -6.66 5.66
N GLU A 117 -4.21 -5.46 5.83
CA GLU A 117 -3.61 -4.49 6.71
C GLU A 117 -3.75 -4.92 8.16
N MET A 118 -2.64 -5.31 8.75
CA MET A 118 -2.52 -5.82 10.10
C MET A 118 -1.20 -5.36 10.71
N GLY A 119 -1.09 -5.47 12.02
CA GLY A 119 0.12 -5.11 12.72
C GLY A 119 0.40 -3.61 12.72
N THR A 120 1.64 -3.27 12.92
CA THR A 120 2.12 -1.90 13.08
C THR A 120 3.04 -1.52 11.93
N THR A 121 2.88 -0.30 11.43
CA THR A 121 3.85 0.34 10.55
C THR A 121 4.66 1.34 11.38
N LEU A 122 5.95 1.09 11.54
CA LEU A 122 6.86 2.06 12.12
C LEU A 122 7.19 3.12 11.07
N ARG A 123 6.96 4.38 11.39
CA ARG A 123 7.34 5.52 10.56
C ARG A 123 8.66 6.08 11.07
N LEU A 124 9.76 5.66 10.45
CA LEU A 124 11.12 6.05 10.86
C LEU A 124 11.41 7.51 10.51
N GLU A 125 10.91 7.97 9.36
CA GLU A 125 10.93 9.36 8.91
C GLU A 125 9.61 9.68 8.24
N ASP A 126 9.02 10.82 8.55
CA ASP A 126 7.78 11.26 7.93
C ASP A 126 7.77 12.78 7.78
N ASP A 127 7.65 13.27 6.56
CA ASP A 127 7.59 14.71 6.25
C ASP A 127 6.40 15.39 6.92
N TYR A 128 5.37 14.62 7.28
CA TYR A 128 4.12 15.11 7.86
C TYR A 128 4.04 14.88 9.37
N LYS A 129 5.12 14.35 9.98
CA LYS A 129 5.25 14.14 11.43
C LYS A 129 4.13 13.31 12.03
N ARG A 130 3.62 12.33 11.30
CA ARG A 130 2.61 11.40 11.79
C ARG A 130 3.25 10.39 12.75
N PRO A 131 2.53 9.93 13.77
CA PRO A 131 3.01 8.86 14.64
C PRO A 131 3.05 7.52 13.89
N ASP A 132 3.65 6.51 14.53
CA ASP A 132 3.60 5.14 14.03
C ASP A 132 2.16 4.70 13.81
N GLU A 133 1.92 3.93 12.75
CA GLU A 133 0.59 3.45 12.42
C GLU A 133 0.31 2.12 13.12
N THR A 134 -0.16 2.22 14.36
CA THR A 134 -0.78 1.08 15.06
C THR A 134 -2.17 0.81 14.47
N PRO A 135 -2.82 -0.33 14.77
CA PRO A 135 -4.22 -0.55 14.36
C PRO A 135 -5.16 0.58 14.79
N GLU A 136 -4.98 1.12 15.99
CA GLU A 136 -5.77 2.23 16.52
C GLU A 136 -5.51 3.52 15.75
N GLN A 137 -4.25 3.83 15.47
CA GLN A 137 -3.87 5.02 14.71
C GLN A 137 -4.37 4.93 13.27
N ARG A 138 -4.30 3.75 12.66
CA ARG A 138 -4.85 3.49 11.33
C ARG A 138 -6.34 3.77 11.27
N ALA A 139 -7.10 3.25 12.23
CA ALA A 139 -8.53 3.50 12.32
C ALA A 139 -8.85 4.99 12.49
N LYS A 140 -8.08 5.70 13.31
CA LYS A 140 -8.22 7.14 13.54
C LYS A 140 -7.94 7.96 12.27
N GLU A 141 -6.86 7.67 11.57
CA GLU A 141 -6.50 8.37 10.33
C GLU A 141 -7.57 8.16 9.24
N ARG A 142 -8.13 6.95 9.15
CA ARG A 142 -9.17 6.63 8.17
C ARG A 142 -10.54 7.18 8.52
N ALA A 143 -10.85 7.38 9.77
CA ALA A 143 -12.11 7.97 10.20
C ALA A 143 -12.24 9.45 9.80
N THR A 144 -11.13 10.15 9.58
CA THR A 144 -11.09 11.56 9.15
C THR A 144 -11.04 11.74 7.63
N SER A 145 -10.88 10.66 6.87
CA SER A 145 -10.92 10.69 5.40
C SER A 145 -12.35 10.76 4.88
N ILE A 146 -12.56 11.54 3.84
CA ILE A 146 -13.88 11.77 3.24
C ILE A 146 -13.98 10.98 1.93
#